data_4e1cf2231aafb09025eb123398ab722a
#
_entry.id   4e1cf2231aafb09025eb123398ab722a
#
_cell.length_a   1.000
_cell.length_b   1.000
_cell.length_c   1.000
_cell.angle_alpha   90.00
_cell.angle_beta   90.00
_cell.angle_gamma   90.00
#
_symmetry.space_group_name_H-M   'P 1'
#
loop_
_entity.id
_entity.type
_entity.pdbx_description
1 polymer ?
#
loop_
_entity_poly.entity_id
_entity_poly.type
_entity_poly.pdbx_seq_one_letter_code
_entity_poly.pdbx_strand_id
1 'polypeptide(L)'
;MPISADKPLQWKADVAASVDLYNDWFMRFGPKAYRDTRAKTTERVQKAIQLTDELTVLGPEILKAHPSILPVLRMSTAPPLARDRLAGLAYVSRHLIQSMEDDGQLPPRMREEELASQLQSIARVLIRLLDQDLFPWLEQKTFPTKIERYRASTVVADRLCGAISDPIIRNAQEQRQLNLIARYLRKRGYAQVSGGTVKMFTELLPVIPVWLL
;
A
#
# COMPACT_ATOMS: atom_id res chain seq x y z
N MET A 1 24.14 -14.95 27.26
CA MET A 1 23.25 -16.04 27.72
C MET A 1 21.87 -15.82 27.14
N PRO A 2 21.22 -16.82 26.56
CA PRO A 2 19.83 -16.69 26.16
C PRO A 2 18.99 -16.41 27.41
N ILE A 3 18.16 -15.36 27.34
CA ILE A 3 17.30 -14.93 28.44
C ILE A 3 16.33 -16.09 28.77
N SER A 4 16.31 -16.52 30.02
CA SER A 4 15.43 -17.59 30.55
C SER A 4 15.56 -18.97 29.87
N ALA A 5 16.76 -19.36 29.37
CA ALA A 5 17.01 -20.67 28.80
C ALA A 5 16.66 -21.84 29.80
N ASP A 6 16.64 -21.52 31.07
CA ASP A 6 16.30 -22.37 32.19
C ASP A 6 14.78 -22.51 32.47
N LYS A 7 13.91 -21.75 31.73
CA LYS A 7 12.47 -21.67 32.00
C LYS A 7 11.61 -21.95 30.77
N PRO A 8 11.70 -23.12 30.12
CA PRO A 8 11.00 -23.42 28.87
C PRO A 8 9.47 -23.38 28.98
N LEU A 9 8.91 -23.67 30.14
CA LEU A 9 7.47 -23.60 30.39
C LEU A 9 6.98 -22.16 30.44
N GLN A 10 7.78 -21.24 30.99
CA GLN A 10 7.47 -19.82 31.01
C GLN A 10 7.48 -19.24 29.58
N TRP A 11 8.39 -19.67 28.73
CA TRP A 11 8.40 -19.25 27.33
C TRP A 11 7.15 -19.64 26.57
N LYS A 12 6.67 -20.86 26.76
CA LYS A 12 5.41 -21.32 26.14
C LYS A 12 4.24 -20.45 26.56
N ALA A 13 4.16 -20.12 27.86
CA ALA A 13 3.13 -19.22 28.35
C ALA A 13 3.25 -17.80 27.80
N ASP A 14 4.48 -17.25 27.75
CA ASP A 14 4.75 -15.92 27.22
C ASP A 14 4.45 -15.82 25.72
N VAL A 15 4.78 -16.87 24.95
CA VAL A 15 4.44 -16.94 23.52
C VAL A 15 2.93 -16.99 23.32
N ALA A 16 2.21 -17.84 24.08
CA ALA A 16 0.76 -17.90 24.00
C ALA A 16 0.12 -16.55 24.35
N ALA A 17 0.52 -15.92 25.43
CA ALA A 17 0.04 -14.60 25.82
C ALA A 17 0.36 -13.52 24.77
N SER A 18 1.51 -13.61 24.10
CA SER A 18 1.88 -12.71 23.00
C SER A 18 0.97 -12.87 21.79
N VAL A 19 0.61 -14.11 21.44
CA VAL A 19 -0.33 -14.41 20.35
C VAL A 19 -1.72 -13.87 20.69
N ASP A 20 -2.20 -14.07 21.90
CA ASP A 20 -3.51 -13.55 22.33
C ASP A 20 -3.56 -12.02 22.28
N LEU A 21 -2.50 -11.34 22.75
CA LEU A 21 -2.36 -9.89 22.67
C LEU A 21 -2.36 -9.38 21.23
N TYR A 22 -1.77 -10.13 20.31
CA TYR A 22 -1.80 -9.80 18.88
C TYR A 22 -3.20 -9.99 18.30
N ASN A 23 -3.82 -11.13 18.57
CA ASN A 23 -5.15 -11.46 18.07
C ASN A 23 -6.20 -10.44 18.55
N ASP A 24 -6.19 -10.08 19.82
CA ASP A 24 -7.08 -9.06 20.38
C ASP A 24 -6.90 -7.68 19.71
N TRP A 25 -5.67 -7.31 19.41
CA TRP A 25 -5.39 -6.08 18.70
C TRP A 25 -5.87 -6.16 17.25
N PHE A 26 -5.55 -7.26 16.56
CA PHE A 26 -5.91 -7.43 15.16
C PHE A 26 -7.42 -7.43 14.95
N MET A 27 -8.16 -8.14 15.80
CA MET A 27 -9.63 -8.19 15.75
C MET A 27 -10.30 -6.82 15.91
N ARG A 28 -9.65 -5.88 16.58
CA ARG A 28 -10.13 -4.50 16.73
C ARG A 28 -9.65 -3.58 15.63
N PHE A 29 -8.35 -3.64 15.31
CA PHE A 29 -7.72 -2.71 14.38
C PHE A 29 -7.97 -3.10 12.91
N GLY A 30 -7.78 -4.36 12.54
CA GLY A 30 -7.84 -4.84 11.16
C GLY A 30 -9.17 -4.55 10.48
N PRO A 31 -10.33 -4.98 11.06
CA PRO A 31 -11.63 -4.72 10.46
C PRO A 31 -11.96 -3.23 10.32
N LYS A 32 -11.51 -2.40 11.26
CA LYS A 32 -11.70 -0.95 11.18
C LYS A 32 -10.86 -0.34 10.05
N ALA A 33 -9.56 -0.64 10.02
CA ALA A 33 -8.65 -0.14 9.00
C ALA A 33 -9.12 -0.55 7.59
N TYR A 34 -9.56 -1.80 7.42
CA TYR A 34 -10.08 -2.31 6.16
C TYR A 34 -11.36 -1.58 5.74
N ARG A 35 -12.31 -1.36 6.66
CA ARG A 35 -13.57 -0.67 6.40
C ARG A 35 -13.33 0.80 5.99
N ASP A 36 -12.46 1.50 6.72
CA ASP A 36 -12.12 2.90 6.45
C ASP A 36 -11.42 3.03 5.08
N THR A 37 -10.57 2.06 4.74
CA THR A 37 -9.89 2.00 3.42
C THR A 37 -10.88 1.69 2.31
N ARG A 38 -11.82 0.74 2.51
CA ARG A 38 -12.83 0.37 1.51
C ARG A 38 -13.71 1.55 1.13
N ALA A 39 -14.15 2.36 2.09
CA ALA A 39 -14.93 3.56 1.79
C ALA A 39 -14.19 4.50 0.83
N LYS A 40 -12.92 4.82 1.15
CA LYS A 40 -12.07 5.68 0.33
C LYS A 40 -11.78 5.10 -1.05
N THR A 41 -11.51 3.80 -1.14
CA THR A 41 -11.22 3.14 -2.42
C THR A 41 -12.45 3.07 -3.31
N THR A 42 -13.64 2.88 -2.74
CA THR A 42 -14.89 2.91 -3.48
C THR A 42 -15.11 4.27 -4.15
N GLU A 43 -14.93 5.37 -3.43
CA GLU A 43 -15.02 6.72 -3.98
C GLU A 43 -13.99 6.96 -5.09
N ARG A 44 -12.74 6.53 -4.89
CA ARG A 44 -11.67 6.66 -5.90
C ARG A 44 -12.01 5.89 -7.17
N VAL A 45 -12.54 4.67 -7.06
CA VAL A 45 -12.93 3.86 -8.21
C VAL A 45 -14.09 4.47 -8.96
N GLN A 46 -15.14 4.91 -8.26
CA GLN A 46 -16.28 5.59 -8.88
C GLN A 46 -15.83 6.83 -9.66
N LYS A 47 -14.96 7.65 -9.05
CA LYS A 47 -14.40 8.83 -9.73
C LYS A 47 -13.58 8.46 -10.96
N ALA A 48 -12.74 7.42 -10.89
CA ALA A 48 -11.92 6.99 -12.02
C ALA A 48 -12.78 6.47 -13.18
N ILE A 49 -13.79 5.65 -12.89
CA ILE A 49 -14.74 5.16 -13.89
C ILE A 49 -15.46 6.33 -14.59
N GLN A 50 -15.90 7.31 -13.82
CA GLN A 50 -16.55 8.51 -14.36
C GLN A 50 -15.59 9.35 -15.23
N LEU A 51 -14.35 9.59 -14.77
CA LEU A 51 -13.35 10.38 -15.50
C LEU A 51 -12.91 9.72 -16.82
N THR A 52 -12.99 8.41 -16.91
CA THR A 52 -12.60 7.63 -18.09
C THR A 52 -13.79 7.25 -18.97
N ASP A 53 -14.95 7.85 -18.75
CA ASP A 53 -16.20 7.48 -19.42
C ASP A 53 -16.37 5.96 -19.49
N GLU A 54 -16.49 5.33 -18.31
CA GLU A 54 -16.64 3.88 -18.16
C GLU A 54 -15.46 3.06 -18.72
N LEU A 55 -14.25 3.60 -18.64
CA LEU A 55 -13.00 3.07 -19.21
C LEU A 55 -12.95 3.05 -20.76
N THR A 56 -13.88 3.70 -21.43
CA THR A 56 -13.86 3.84 -22.89
C THR A 56 -12.86 4.88 -23.36
N VAL A 57 -12.62 5.92 -22.55
CA VAL A 57 -11.65 6.97 -22.82
C VAL A 57 -10.40 6.73 -21.98
N LEU A 58 -9.47 5.94 -22.53
CA LEU A 58 -8.20 5.63 -21.89
C LEU A 58 -7.05 6.01 -22.83
N GLY A 59 -6.29 7.02 -22.45
CA GLY A 59 -5.18 7.53 -23.26
C GLY A 59 -4.20 8.37 -22.43
N PRO A 60 -3.12 8.87 -23.07
CA PRO A 60 -2.14 9.71 -22.40
C PRO A 60 -2.75 11.00 -21.83
N GLU A 61 -3.75 11.56 -22.50
CA GLU A 61 -4.39 12.81 -22.10
C GLU A 61 -5.14 12.67 -20.77
N ILE A 62 -5.87 11.57 -20.59
CA ILE A 62 -6.59 11.32 -19.34
C ILE A 62 -5.62 11.04 -18.18
N LEU A 63 -4.51 10.34 -18.46
CA LEU A 63 -3.45 10.10 -17.48
C LEU A 63 -2.69 11.39 -17.13
N LYS A 64 -2.51 12.30 -18.10
CA LYS A 64 -1.92 13.62 -17.89
C LYS A 64 -2.82 14.51 -17.03
N ALA A 65 -4.11 14.54 -17.33
CA ALA A 65 -5.09 15.34 -16.60
C ALA A 65 -5.36 14.81 -15.18
N HIS A 66 -5.34 13.49 -15.01
CA HIS A 66 -5.74 12.82 -13.78
C HIS A 66 -4.76 11.71 -13.36
N PRO A 67 -3.49 12.03 -13.03
CA PRO A 67 -2.50 11.01 -12.66
C PRO A 67 -2.92 10.09 -11.52
N SER A 68 -3.69 10.62 -10.58
CA SER A 68 -4.15 9.91 -9.36
C SER A 68 -5.11 8.74 -9.62
N ILE A 69 -5.63 8.57 -10.85
CA ILE A 69 -6.48 7.41 -11.19
C ILE A 69 -5.66 6.15 -11.51
N LEU A 70 -4.36 6.26 -11.70
CA LEU A 70 -3.49 5.15 -12.10
C LEU A 70 -3.61 3.91 -11.20
N PRO A 71 -3.70 4.01 -9.87
CA PRO A 71 -3.92 2.84 -9.01
C PRO A 71 -5.19 2.07 -9.34
N VAL A 72 -6.27 2.79 -9.66
CA VAL A 72 -7.54 2.17 -10.05
C VAL A 72 -7.39 1.43 -11.37
N LEU A 73 -6.75 2.06 -12.36
CA LEU A 73 -6.55 1.45 -13.68
C LEU A 73 -5.68 0.20 -13.62
N ARG A 74 -4.66 0.16 -12.74
CA ARG A 74 -3.87 -1.05 -12.51
C ARG A 74 -4.69 -2.19 -11.88
N MET A 75 -5.62 -1.86 -11.00
CA MET A 75 -6.51 -2.86 -10.39
C MET A 75 -7.64 -3.29 -11.33
N SER A 76 -7.84 -2.56 -12.42
CA SER A 76 -8.80 -2.89 -13.48
C SER A 76 -8.25 -3.87 -14.53
N THR A 77 -7.00 -4.28 -14.42
CA THR A 77 -6.38 -5.25 -15.34
C THR A 77 -6.55 -6.71 -14.87
N ALA A 78 -6.38 -7.65 -15.78
CA ALA A 78 -6.33 -9.09 -15.51
C ALA A 78 -4.99 -9.67 -15.99
N PRO A 79 -4.09 -10.10 -15.05
CA PRO A 79 -4.19 -9.92 -13.60
C PRO A 79 -3.98 -8.46 -13.16
N PRO A 80 -4.39 -8.07 -11.93
CA PRO A 80 -4.07 -6.77 -11.36
C PRO A 80 -2.55 -6.53 -11.36
N LEU A 81 -2.13 -5.36 -11.84
CA LEU A 81 -0.71 -5.05 -12.00
C LEU A 81 -0.10 -4.43 -10.73
N ALA A 82 1.04 -4.96 -10.29
CA ALA A 82 1.91 -4.27 -9.35
C ALA A 82 2.58 -3.05 -10.03
N ARG A 83 2.96 -2.02 -9.24
CA ARG A 83 3.65 -0.81 -9.74
C ARG A 83 4.87 -1.14 -10.59
N ASP A 84 5.75 -1.99 -10.05
CA ASP A 84 7.00 -2.39 -10.74
C ASP A 84 6.72 -3.18 -12.01
N ARG A 85 5.66 -4.00 -12.02
CA ARG A 85 5.25 -4.74 -13.21
C ARG A 85 4.76 -3.80 -14.30
N LEU A 86 3.94 -2.80 -13.96
CA LEU A 86 3.50 -1.81 -14.93
C LEU A 86 4.68 -1.01 -15.47
N ALA A 87 5.60 -0.54 -14.60
CA ALA A 87 6.79 0.18 -15.00
C ALA A 87 7.64 -0.63 -15.98
N GLY A 88 7.85 -1.92 -15.69
CA GLY A 88 8.61 -2.83 -16.57
C GLY A 88 7.92 -3.09 -17.91
N LEU A 89 6.60 -3.34 -17.92
CA LEU A 89 5.85 -3.61 -19.15
C LEU A 89 5.74 -2.38 -20.06
N ALA A 90 5.63 -1.20 -19.47
CA ALA A 90 5.53 0.07 -20.20
C ALA A 90 6.91 0.66 -20.56
N TYR A 91 8.01 0.10 -20.04
CA TYR A 91 9.37 0.64 -20.17
C TYR A 91 9.49 2.08 -19.69
N VAL A 92 8.84 2.40 -18.55
CA VAL A 92 8.86 3.73 -17.94
C VAL A 92 9.57 3.72 -16.59
N SER A 93 9.97 4.90 -16.10
CA SER A 93 10.61 5.00 -14.80
C SER A 93 9.65 4.65 -13.67
N ARG A 94 10.16 3.97 -12.62
CA ARG A 94 9.39 3.71 -11.40
C ARG A 94 8.96 5.02 -10.72
N HIS A 95 9.80 6.05 -10.83
CA HIS A 95 9.54 7.36 -10.25
C HIS A 95 8.28 8.01 -10.86
N LEU A 96 8.06 7.86 -12.18
CA LEU A 96 6.84 8.36 -12.82
C LEU A 96 5.60 7.70 -12.23
N ILE A 97 5.60 6.35 -12.15
CA ILE A 97 4.47 5.60 -11.57
C ILE A 97 4.24 6.02 -10.11
N GLN A 98 5.32 6.15 -9.34
CA GLN A 98 5.24 6.53 -7.93
C GLN A 98 4.69 7.94 -7.75
N SER A 99 5.16 8.92 -8.52
CA SER A 99 4.68 10.30 -8.45
C SER A 99 3.20 10.40 -8.81
N MET A 100 2.76 9.67 -9.85
CA MET A 100 1.35 9.61 -10.23
C MET A 100 0.46 9.01 -9.13
N GLU A 101 0.93 7.97 -8.43
CA GLU A 101 0.12 7.24 -7.45
C GLU A 101 0.16 7.83 -6.05
N ASP A 102 1.33 8.24 -5.57
CA ASP A 102 1.53 8.71 -4.21
C ASP A 102 1.25 10.21 -4.09
N ASP A 103 1.71 11.01 -5.06
CA ASP A 103 1.56 12.46 -5.05
C ASP A 103 0.35 12.95 -5.87
N GLY A 104 -0.18 12.07 -6.73
CA GLY A 104 -1.25 12.43 -7.68
C GLY A 104 -0.82 13.44 -8.74
N GLN A 105 0.47 13.55 -9.00
CA GLN A 105 1.08 14.54 -9.87
C GLN A 105 2.08 13.90 -10.85
N LEU A 106 2.40 14.65 -11.89
CA LEU A 106 3.45 14.27 -12.83
C LEU A 106 4.78 14.88 -12.40
N PRO A 107 5.92 14.23 -12.69
CA PRO A 107 7.25 14.76 -12.36
C PRO A 107 7.48 16.12 -13.06
N PRO A 108 7.76 17.21 -12.30
CA PRO A 108 7.80 18.58 -12.87
C PRO A 108 8.99 18.84 -13.78
N ARG A 109 10.01 17.97 -13.76
CA ARG A 109 11.25 18.14 -14.54
C ARG A 109 11.33 17.26 -15.78
N MET A 110 10.28 16.51 -16.09
CA MET A 110 10.24 15.66 -17.29
C MET A 110 9.88 16.49 -18.52
N ARG A 111 10.60 16.31 -19.63
CA ARG A 111 10.28 16.98 -20.89
C ARG A 111 8.90 16.54 -21.38
N GLU A 112 8.16 17.43 -21.99
CA GLU A 112 6.77 17.17 -22.39
C GLU A 112 6.66 16.03 -23.41
N GLU A 113 7.54 15.97 -24.38
CA GLU A 113 7.58 14.88 -25.38
C GLU A 113 7.88 13.53 -24.75
N GLU A 114 8.83 13.49 -23.82
CA GLU A 114 9.17 12.28 -23.07
C GLU A 114 7.99 11.82 -22.20
N LEU A 115 7.36 12.75 -21.51
CA LEU A 115 6.18 12.48 -20.69
C LEU A 115 5.05 11.91 -21.54
N ALA A 116 4.72 12.55 -22.67
CA ALA A 116 3.68 12.08 -23.57
C ALA A 116 3.95 10.66 -24.06
N SER A 117 5.20 10.36 -24.45
CA SER A 117 5.62 9.03 -24.89
C SER A 117 5.48 7.99 -23.77
N GLN A 118 5.89 8.34 -22.54
CA GLN A 118 5.78 7.43 -21.38
C GLN A 118 4.31 7.20 -21.00
N LEU A 119 3.47 8.24 -20.97
CA LEU A 119 2.03 8.11 -20.71
C LEU A 119 1.32 7.28 -21.77
N GLN A 120 1.70 7.44 -23.05
CA GLN A 120 1.19 6.60 -24.15
C GLN A 120 1.55 5.11 -23.94
N SER A 121 2.77 4.84 -23.48
CA SER A 121 3.22 3.47 -23.21
C SER A 121 2.44 2.86 -22.04
N ILE A 122 2.22 3.61 -20.97
CA ILE A 122 1.38 3.20 -19.84
C ILE A 122 -0.04 2.90 -20.31
N ALA A 123 -0.67 3.82 -21.04
CA ALA A 123 -2.04 3.65 -21.53
C ALA A 123 -2.18 2.40 -22.40
N ARG A 124 -1.22 2.16 -23.30
CA ARG A 124 -1.21 0.97 -24.17
C ARG A 124 -1.19 -0.33 -23.37
N VAL A 125 -0.36 -0.42 -22.33
CA VAL A 125 -0.28 -1.60 -21.45
C VAL A 125 -1.60 -1.80 -20.71
N LEU A 126 -2.17 -0.74 -20.14
CA LEU A 126 -3.42 -0.79 -19.41
C LEU A 126 -4.57 -1.26 -20.31
N ILE A 127 -4.75 -0.62 -21.47
CA ILE A 127 -5.81 -0.98 -22.44
C ILE A 127 -5.71 -2.44 -22.84
N ARG A 128 -4.50 -2.91 -23.12
CA ARG A 128 -4.26 -4.31 -23.55
C ARG A 128 -4.60 -5.34 -22.47
N LEU A 129 -4.51 -4.96 -21.20
CA LEU A 129 -4.68 -5.85 -20.06
C LEU A 129 -5.96 -5.61 -19.28
N LEU A 130 -6.85 -4.71 -19.73
CA LEU A 130 -8.15 -4.53 -19.08
C LEU A 130 -8.87 -5.87 -18.94
N ASP A 131 -9.48 -6.06 -17.78
CA ASP A 131 -10.20 -7.28 -17.43
C ASP A 131 -11.56 -7.34 -18.18
N GLN A 132 -11.60 -8.04 -19.30
CA GLN A 132 -12.79 -8.13 -20.15
C GLN A 132 -13.99 -8.76 -19.44
N ASP A 133 -13.74 -9.65 -18.47
CA ASP A 133 -14.81 -10.26 -17.67
C ASP A 133 -15.46 -9.27 -16.70
N LEU A 134 -14.69 -8.28 -16.26
CA LEU A 134 -15.21 -7.21 -15.41
C LEU A 134 -15.86 -6.08 -16.20
N PHE A 135 -15.36 -5.81 -17.42
CA PHE A 135 -15.78 -4.71 -18.27
C PHE A 135 -16.29 -5.19 -19.64
N PRO A 136 -17.34 -6.06 -19.69
CA PRO A 136 -17.82 -6.66 -20.93
C PRO A 136 -18.31 -5.64 -21.96
N TRP A 137 -18.73 -4.46 -21.51
CA TRP A 137 -19.19 -3.39 -22.41
C TRP A 137 -18.08 -2.80 -23.29
N LEU A 138 -16.79 -2.97 -22.91
CA LEU A 138 -15.67 -2.49 -23.73
C LEU A 138 -15.52 -3.30 -25.01
N GLU A 139 -15.73 -4.61 -24.96
CA GLU A 139 -15.72 -5.49 -26.12
C GLU A 139 -17.00 -5.33 -26.95
N GLN A 140 -18.15 -5.27 -26.26
CA GLN A 140 -19.47 -5.13 -26.90
C GLN A 140 -19.74 -3.76 -27.48
N LYS A 141 -18.90 -2.76 -27.13
CA LYS A 141 -19.05 -1.34 -27.50
C LYS A 141 -20.43 -0.77 -27.13
N THR A 142 -20.91 -1.15 -25.96
CA THR A 142 -22.18 -0.70 -25.37
C THR A 142 -21.94 0.14 -24.14
N PHE A 143 -22.98 0.79 -23.61
CA PHE A 143 -22.88 1.38 -22.27
C PHE A 143 -23.14 0.30 -21.21
N PRO A 144 -22.43 0.33 -20.07
CA PRO A 144 -22.66 -0.62 -19.00
C PRO A 144 -24.04 -0.42 -18.37
N THR A 145 -24.68 -1.52 -18.03
CA THR A 145 -25.84 -1.51 -17.15
C THR A 145 -25.44 -1.09 -15.74
N LYS A 146 -26.38 -0.65 -14.91
CA LYS A 146 -26.13 -0.33 -13.51
C LYS A 146 -25.53 -1.50 -12.73
N ILE A 147 -25.94 -2.73 -13.05
CA ILE A 147 -25.47 -3.96 -12.39
C ILE A 147 -24.02 -4.25 -12.77
N GLU A 148 -23.67 -4.17 -14.06
CA GLU A 148 -22.30 -4.36 -14.54
C GLU A 148 -21.36 -3.33 -13.93
N ARG A 149 -21.72 -2.05 -13.97
CA ARG A 149 -20.95 -0.98 -13.33
C ARG A 149 -20.75 -1.23 -11.84
N TYR A 150 -21.80 -1.59 -11.12
CA TYR A 150 -21.73 -1.88 -9.69
C TYR A 150 -20.80 -3.07 -9.40
N ARG A 151 -20.95 -4.16 -10.14
CA ARG A 151 -20.09 -5.35 -10.02
C ARG A 151 -18.63 -5.01 -10.26
N ALA A 152 -18.33 -4.37 -11.38
CA ALA A 152 -16.97 -4.01 -11.76
C ALA A 152 -16.32 -3.06 -10.73
N SER A 153 -17.03 -1.98 -10.35
CA SER A 153 -16.52 -1.04 -9.36
C SER A 153 -16.28 -1.68 -8.00
N THR A 154 -17.14 -2.61 -7.57
CA THR A 154 -16.97 -3.33 -6.30
C THR A 154 -15.71 -4.20 -6.32
N VAL A 155 -15.49 -4.97 -7.39
CA VAL A 155 -14.31 -5.83 -7.51
C VAL A 155 -13.03 -5.02 -7.55
N VAL A 156 -12.98 -3.94 -8.36
CA VAL A 156 -11.81 -3.07 -8.44
C VAL A 156 -11.54 -2.37 -7.11
N ALA A 157 -12.59 -1.89 -6.43
CA ALA A 157 -12.46 -1.27 -5.12
C ALA A 157 -11.93 -2.25 -4.05
N ASP A 158 -12.35 -3.50 -4.09
CA ASP A 158 -11.85 -4.54 -3.18
C ASP A 158 -10.38 -4.89 -3.44
N ARG A 159 -9.99 -5.06 -4.72
CA ARG A 159 -8.59 -5.26 -5.13
C ARG A 159 -7.70 -4.09 -4.65
N LEU A 160 -8.16 -2.85 -4.86
CA LEU A 160 -7.44 -1.66 -4.43
C LEU A 160 -7.40 -1.53 -2.89
N CYS A 161 -8.49 -1.88 -2.22
CA CYS A 161 -8.58 -1.88 -0.76
C CYS A 161 -7.56 -2.84 -0.15
N GLY A 162 -7.47 -4.08 -0.62
CA GLY A 162 -6.46 -5.04 -0.17
C GLY A 162 -5.04 -4.51 -0.34
N ALA A 163 -4.72 -3.98 -1.53
CA ALA A 163 -3.40 -3.43 -1.82
C ALA A 163 -2.99 -2.26 -0.91
N ILE A 164 -3.95 -1.49 -0.39
CA ILE A 164 -3.71 -0.35 0.49
C ILE A 164 -3.80 -0.75 1.97
N SER A 165 -4.76 -1.59 2.36
CA SER A 165 -5.00 -1.93 3.77
C SER A 165 -3.92 -2.85 4.34
N ASP A 166 -3.37 -3.77 3.56
CA ASP A 166 -2.36 -4.71 4.03
C ASP A 166 -1.08 -4.03 4.54
N PRO A 167 -0.48 -3.07 3.82
CA PRO A 167 0.63 -2.28 4.35
C PRO A 167 0.25 -1.46 5.60
N ILE A 168 -0.96 -0.89 5.66
CA ILE A 168 -1.43 -0.12 6.82
C ILE A 168 -1.48 -1.01 8.06
N ILE A 169 -2.07 -2.20 7.94
CA ILE A 169 -2.18 -3.16 9.05
C ILE A 169 -0.79 -3.63 9.50
N ARG A 170 0.08 -3.97 8.54
CA ARG A 170 1.46 -4.39 8.82
C ARG A 170 2.26 -3.32 9.54
N ASN A 171 2.24 -2.08 9.02
CA ASN A 171 2.96 -0.96 9.63
C ASN A 171 2.40 -0.63 11.03
N ALA A 172 1.10 -0.68 11.22
CA ALA A 172 0.48 -0.47 12.54
C ALA A 172 0.89 -1.56 13.55
N GLN A 173 1.01 -2.82 13.11
CA GLN A 173 1.51 -3.92 13.93
C GLN A 173 2.97 -3.67 14.34
N GLU A 174 3.82 -3.33 13.39
CA GLU A 174 5.23 -3.02 13.64
C GLU A 174 5.38 -1.86 14.64
N GLN A 175 4.72 -0.75 14.39
CA GLN A 175 4.76 0.41 15.29
C GLN A 175 4.24 0.09 16.69
N ARG A 176 3.19 -0.72 16.81
CA ARG A 176 2.71 -1.20 18.10
C ARG A 176 3.79 -2.00 18.82
N GLN A 177 4.46 -2.92 18.14
CA GLN A 177 5.51 -3.75 18.71
C GLN A 177 6.71 -2.91 19.15
N LEU A 178 7.18 -2.01 18.31
CA LEU A 178 8.26 -1.07 18.64
C LEU A 178 7.91 -0.20 19.86
N ASN A 179 6.68 0.28 19.95
CA ASN A 179 6.21 1.07 21.09
C ASN A 179 6.13 0.25 22.39
N LEU A 180 5.79 -1.03 22.33
CA LEU A 180 5.80 -1.92 23.48
C LEU A 180 7.23 -2.15 23.99
N ILE A 181 8.17 -2.43 23.07
CA ILE A 181 9.60 -2.61 23.39
C ILE A 181 10.17 -1.32 23.98
N ALA A 182 9.92 -0.18 23.36
CA ALA A 182 10.40 1.11 23.85
C ALA A 182 9.89 1.41 25.26
N ARG A 183 8.61 1.14 25.56
CA ARG A 183 8.05 1.29 26.92
C ARG A 183 8.72 0.36 27.92
N TYR A 184 8.94 -0.88 27.54
CA TYR A 184 9.60 -1.86 28.39
C TYR A 184 11.02 -1.46 28.73
N LEU A 185 11.80 -0.99 27.74
CA LEU A 185 13.17 -0.54 27.94
C LEU A 185 13.23 0.74 28.79
N ARG A 186 12.37 1.73 28.53
CA ARG A 186 12.31 2.97 29.33
C ARG A 186 12.03 2.68 30.81
N LYS A 187 11.14 1.73 31.12
CA LYS A 187 10.86 1.33 32.50
C LYS A 187 12.09 0.70 33.22
N ARG A 188 13.10 0.27 32.46
CA ARG A 188 14.37 -0.28 32.94
C ARG A 188 15.51 0.72 32.91
N GLY A 189 15.24 2.00 32.66
CA GLY A 189 16.24 3.05 32.66
C GLY A 189 17.00 3.23 31.34
N TYR A 190 16.62 2.53 30.26
CA TYR A 190 17.23 2.76 28.95
C TYR A 190 16.67 4.04 28.31
N ALA A 191 17.56 4.85 27.77
CA ALA A 191 17.18 6.03 26.96
C ALA A 191 17.18 5.67 25.47
N GLN A 192 16.17 6.17 24.76
CA GLN A 192 16.13 6.05 23.30
C GLN A 192 16.99 7.18 22.71
N VAL A 193 18.05 6.83 21.99
CA VAL A 193 18.85 7.76 21.20
C VAL A 193 18.29 7.83 19.78
N SER A 194 18.35 9.02 19.15
CA SER A 194 18.00 9.19 17.73
C SER A 194 18.98 8.39 16.89
N GLY A 195 18.44 7.64 15.92
CA GLY A 195 19.17 6.63 15.17
C GLY A 195 20.41 7.17 14.45
N GLY A 196 21.52 6.54 14.78
CA GLY A 196 22.72 6.48 13.96
C GLY A 196 22.97 5.03 13.57
N THR A 197 23.71 4.81 12.50
CA THR A 197 24.12 3.45 12.12
C THR A 197 25.13 2.96 13.17
N VAL A 198 24.69 2.00 14.01
CA VAL A 198 25.60 1.33 14.95
C VAL A 198 26.57 0.48 14.10
N LYS A 199 27.83 0.90 14.03
CA LYS A 199 28.87 0.20 13.25
C LYS A 199 29.45 -1.00 13.98
N MET A 200 29.46 -0.96 15.33
CA MET A 200 29.94 -2.06 16.18
C MET A 200 29.11 -2.16 17.47
N PHE A 201 29.00 -3.37 18.02
CA PHE A 201 28.29 -3.65 19.28
C PHE A 201 28.88 -2.90 20.47
N THR A 202 30.17 -2.55 20.41
CA THR A 202 30.90 -1.75 21.40
C THR A 202 30.47 -0.29 21.47
N GLU A 203 29.76 0.23 20.47
CA GLU A 203 29.19 1.57 20.47
C GLU A 203 27.88 1.68 21.28
N LEU A 204 27.29 0.53 21.66
CA LEU A 204 26.17 0.46 22.58
C LEU A 204 26.69 0.53 24.03
N LEU A 205 27.16 1.70 24.43
CA LEU A 205 27.50 1.93 25.82
C LEU A 205 26.24 1.82 26.68
N PRO A 206 26.26 1.05 27.80
CA PRO A 206 25.18 1.11 28.76
C PRO A 206 25.08 2.56 29.27
N VAL A 207 23.90 3.16 29.18
CA VAL A 207 23.64 4.42 29.89
C VAL A 207 23.74 4.08 31.38
N ILE A 208 24.85 4.47 31.99
CA ILE A 208 25.04 4.33 33.43
C ILE A 208 23.93 5.20 34.07
N PRO A 209 23.03 4.63 34.88
CA PRO A 209 22.03 5.43 35.54
C PRO A 209 22.74 6.45 36.44
N VAL A 210 22.34 7.72 36.38
CA VAL A 210 22.87 8.88 37.12
C VAL A 210 22.77 8.74 38.65
N TRP A 211 22.37 7.58 39.16
CA TRP A 211 22.23 7.25 40.59
C TRP A 211 23.52 6.74 41.25
N LEU A 212 24.65 6.73 40.55
CA LEU A 212 25.94 6.23 41.04
C LEU A 212 27.05 7.27 40.97
N LEU A 213 26.71 8.56 41.03
CA LEU A 213 27.66 9.64 41.32
C LEU A 213 27.25 10.35 42.60
#